data_7635897595ed2a3b4c967cf0767419e7
#
_entry.id   7635897595ed2a3b4c967cf0767419e7
#
_cell.length_a   1.000
_cell.length_b   1.000
_cell.length_c   1.000
_cell.angle_alpha   90.00
_cell.angle_beta   90.00
_cell.angle_gamma   90.00
#
_symmetry.space_group_name_H-M   'P 1'
#
loop_
_entity.id
_entity.type
_entity.pdbx_description
1 polymer ?
#
loop_
_entity_poly.entity_id
_entity_poly.type
_entity_poly.pdbx_seq_one_letter_code
_entity_poly.pdbx_strand_id
1 'polypeptide(L)'
;MRHEPTHRVLAVIEALSREGPPLPLAEIARITGASRSTLHAVLAEMQGAQWAEKLEGGWRAGPTMRTIAASLSAEVDLARAARQPLERLVDDTGIAAVVFETRDGMSEVVDVVGAGMRTASRPDIAVGHVVPVRAPFARELVARLPVVDQRRWLSDSGGLTEAARERLELVMPQIARRGWSIERLTPARRELLRMADSLESSGVGALVRDRVSELFVELSEIDVTDAELSAAADLAVASVSAPVLRTDGRVIGSVAVTPGRRMTGRAVGRAVEAVTRCADEVSSRLAAHPRPARVPSLPSHLVHPAHAARSN
;
A
#
# COMPACT_ATOMS: atom_id res chain seq x y z
N MET A 1 22.07 -7.79 -19.28
CA MET A 1 23.16 -8.75 -18.93
C MET A 1 22.96 -9.18 -17.48
N ARG A 2 22.84 -10.47 -17.18
CA ARG A 2 22.59 -10.98 -15.83
C ARG A 2 23.92 -11.09 -15.08
N HIS A 3 24.09 -10.46 -13.90
CA HIS A 3 25.30 -10.56 -13.11
C HIS A 3 25.27 -11.85 -12.29
N GLU A 4 25.95 -12.87 -12.78
CA GLU A 4 25.87 -14.25 -12.29
C GLU A 4 26.19 -14.41 -10.79
N PRO A 5 27.22 -13.74 -10.22
CA PRO A 5 27.51 -13.85 -8.79
C PRO A 5 26.36 -13.34 -7.90
N THR A 6 25.78 -12.18 -8.24
CA THR A 6 24.64 -11.61 -7.50
C THR A 6 23.43 -12.51 -7.59
N HIS A 7 23.14 -13.08 -8.76
CA HIS A 7 22.02 -14.00 -8.93
C HIS A 7 22.13 -15.24 -8.02
N ARG A 8 23.34 -15.79 -7.87
CA ARG A 8 23.59 -16.92 -6.97
C ARG A 8 23.33 -16.59 -5.52
N VAL A 9 23.76 -15.41 -5.05
CA VAL A 9 23.47 -14.95 -3.68
C VAL A 9 21.97 -14.83 -3.46
N LEU A 10 21.23 -14.21 -4.39
CA LEU A 10 19.77 -14.08 -4.30
C LEU A 10 19.09 -15.44 -4.27
N ALA A 11 19.49 -16.39 -5.12
CA ALA A 11 18.93 -17.75 -5.12
C ALA A 11 19.19 -18.50 -3.79
N VAL A 12 20.34 -18.28 -3.15
CA VAL A 12 20.64 -18.83 -1.81
C VAL A 12 19.73 -18.18 -0.75
N ILE A 13 19.54 -16.87 -0.81
CA ILE A 13 18.60 -16.16 0.09
C ILE A 13 17.20 -16.74 -0.05
N GLU A 14 16.69 -16.90 -1.27
CA GLU A 14 15.37 -17.48 -1.54
C GLU A 14 15.25 -18.94 -1.02
N ALA A 15 16.32 -19.73 -1.18
CA ALA A 15 16.34 -21.09 -0.65
C ALA A 15 16.25 -21.12 0.88
N LEU A 16 17.05 -20.27 1.57
CA LEU A 16 17.10 -20.21 3.03
C LEU A 16 15.88 -19.52 3.68
N SER A 17 15.07 -18.79 2.91
CA SER A 17 13.84 -18.14 3.41
C SER A 17 12.66 -19.07 3.54
N ARG A 18 12.74 -20.32 3.03
CA ARG A 18 11.67 -21.29 3.14
C ARG A 18 11.52 -21.80 4.58
N GLU A 19 10.28 -21.93 5.02
CA GLU A 19 10.00 -22.56 6.31
C GLU A 19 10.38 -24.04 6.28
N GLY A 20 11.02 -24.53 7.34
CA GLY A 20 11.40 -25.93 7.46
C GLY A 20 12.68 -26.17 8.26
N PRO A 21 13.16 -27.42 8.29
CA PRO A 21 14.42 -27.76 8.94
C PRO A 21 15.61 -27.14 8.19
N PRO A 22 16.80 -27.04 8.83
CA PRO A 22 18.01 -26.57 8.18
C PRO A 22 18.28 -27.31 6.86
N LEU A 23 18.57 -26.58 5.78
CA LEU A 23 18.77 -27.15 4.45
C LEU A 23 20.20 -27.72 4.30
N PRO A 24 20.36 -29.02 3.98
CA PRO A 24 21.65 -29.57 3.62
C PRO A 24 22.27 -28.86 2.40
N LEU A 25 23.59 -28.76 2.34
CA LEU A 25 24.30 -28.15 1.21
C LEU A 25 23.92 -28.76 -0.14
N ALA A 26 23.70 -30.07 -0.16
CA ALA A 26 23.28 -30.77 -1.38
C ALA A 26 21.90 -30.33 -1.88
N GLU A 27 20.98 -30.03 -0.97
CA GLU A 27 19.66 -29.54 -1.31
C GLU A 27 19.70 -28.07 -1.81
N ILE A 28 20.52 -27.23 -1.17
CA ILE A 28 20.77 -25.86 -1.66
C ILE A 28 21.35 -25.91 -3.07
N ALA A 29 22.31 -26.84 -3.34
CA ALA A 29 22.88 -27.00 -4.67
C ALA A 29 21.82 -27.42 -5.70
N ARG A 30 20.92 -28.30 -5.34
CA ARG A 30 19.81 -28.74 -6.20
C ARG A 30 18.83 -27.59 -6.52
N ILE A 31 18.49 -26.79 -5.51
CA ILE A 31 17.55 -25.66 -5.67
C ILE A 31 18.17 -24.53 -6.52
N THR A 32 19.43 -24.19 -6.26
CA THR A 32 20.08 -23.03 -6.88
C THR A 32 20.80 -23.36 -8.19
N GLY A 33 21.04 -24.62 -8.50
CA GLY A 33 21.86 -25.07 -9.63
C GLY A 33 23.35 -24.72 -9.49
N ALA A 34 23.79 -24.21 -8.35
CA ALA A 34 25.18 -23.80 -8.13
C ALA A 34 26.06 -24.96 -7.71
N SER A 35 27.36 -24.91 -8.06
CA SER A 35 28.34 -25.92 -7.64
C SER A 35 28.58 -25.87 -6.12
N ARG A 36 28.93 -27.02 -5.53
CA ARG A 36 29.24 -27.10 -4.09
C ARG A 36 30.35 -26.15 -3.67
N SER A 37 31.41 -26.00 -4.49
CA SER A 37 32.51 -25.07 -4.21
C SER A 37 32.04 -23.62 -4.19
N THR A 38 31.19 -23.22 -5.14
CA THR A 38 30.58 -21.87 -5.17
C THR A 38 29.70 -21.62 -3.93
N LEU A 39 28.88 -22.63 -3.57
CA LEU A 39 28.02 -22.52 -2.38
C LEU A 39 28.80 -22.42 -1.07
N HIS A 40 29.93 -23.14 -0.95
CA HIS A 40 30.80 -23.00 0.21
C HIS A 40 31.31 -21.58 0.36
N ALA A 41 31.78 -20.95 -0.73
CA ALA A 41 32.26 -19.58 -0.70
C ALA A 41 31.13 -18.58 -0.37
N VAL A 42 29.96 -18.70 -1.02
CA VAL A 42 28.81 -17.82 -0.78
C VAL A 42 28.29 -17.97 0.65
N LEU A 43 28.12 -19.20 1.13
CA LEU A 43 27.59 -19.45 2.48
C LEU A 43 28.58 -19.04 3.58
N ALA A 44 29.90 -19.17 3.35
CA ALA A 44 30.93 -18.69 4.28
C ALA A 44 30.88 -17.16 4.42
N GLU A 45 30.75 -16.43 3.29
CA GLU A 45 30.59 -14.97 3.30
C GLU A 45 29.28 -14.55 3.98
N MET A 46 28.18 -15.22 3.64
CA MET A 46 26.88 -14.98 4.27
C MET A 46 26.89 -15.28 5.77
N GLN A 47 27.64 -16.30 6.21
CA GLN A 47 27.80 -16.61 7.63
C GLN A 47 28.61 -15.53 8.34
N GLY A 48 29.71 -15.07 7.75
CA GLY A 48 30.52 -13.96 8.29
C GLY A 48 29.69 -12.68 8.46
N ALA A 49 28.79 -12.39 7.52
CA ALA A 49 27.87 -11.26 7.56
C ALA A 49 26.59 -11.53 8.39
N GLN A 50 26.45 -12.69 9.03
CA GLN A 50 25.28 -13.12 9.80
C GLN A 50 24.00 -13.27 8.99
N TRP A 51 24.07 -13.39 7.66
CA TRP A 51 22.93 -13.64 6.78
C TRP A 51 22.54 -15.11 6.72
N ALA A 52 23.48 -16.02 6.94
CA ALA A 52 23.25 -17.46 7.04
C ALA A 52 23.81 -18.00 8.35
N GLU A 53 23.23 -19.07 8.86
CA GLU A 53 23.66 -19.77 10.08
C GLU A 53 23.79 -21.26 9.79
N LYS A 54 24.95 -21.82 10.15
CA LYS A 54 25.20 -23.26 10.03
C LYS A 54 24.78 -23.98 11.31
N LEU A 55 23.93 -24.97 11.18
CA LEU A 55 23.46 -25.81 12.27
C LEU A 55 23.76 -27.28 11.99
N GLU A 56 23.49 -28.13 12.99
CA GLU A 56 23.44 -29.57 12.77
C GLU A 56 22.37 -29.88 11.74
N GLY A 57 22.76 -30.57 10.66
CA GLY A 57 21.85 -30.92 9.55
C GLY A 57 21.85 -29.94 8.37
N GLY A 58 22.43 -28.75 8.49
CA GLY A 58 22.44 -27.85 7.31
C GLY A 58 22.55 -26.36 7.63
N TRP A 59 21.97 -25.55 6.74
CA TRP A 59 21.99 -24.10 6.76
C TRP A 59 20.57 -23.53 6.89
N ARG A 60 20.44 -22.41 7.58
CA ARG A 60 19.20 -21.62 7.64
C ARG A 60 19.47 -20.13 7.57
N ALA A 61 18.42 -19.33 7.48
CA ALA A 61 18.48 -17.88 7.57
C ALA A 61 19.15 -17.42 8.87
N GLY A 62 20.16 -16.57 8.77
CA GLY A 62 20.91 -16.02 9.90
C GLY A 62 20.19 -14.87 10.62
N PRO A 63 20.78 -14.37 11.73
CA PRO A 63 20.18 -13.27 12.51
C PRO A 63 19.88 -12.03 11.69
N THR A 64 20.76 -11.61 10.78
CA THR A 64 20.55 -10.44 9.92
C THR A 64 19.33 -10.60 9.02
N MET A 65 19.15 -11.77 8.37
CA MET A 65 17.95 -12.03 7.57
C MET A 65 16.68 -12.00 8.41
N ARG A 66 16.72 -12.60 9.61
CA ARG A 66 15.57 -12.57 10.53
C ARG A 66 15.22 -11.16 10.98
N THR A 67 16.23 -10.32 11.23
CA THR A 67 16.01 -8.90 11.59
C THR A 67 15.39 -8.12 10.44
N ILE A 68 15.88 -8.31 9.21
CA ILE A 68 15.29 -7.69 8.02
C ILE A 68 13.86 -8.19 7.82
N ALA A 69 13.63 -9.50 7.90
CA ALA A 69 12.30 -10.07 7.78
C ALA A 69 11.34 -9.56 8.88
N ALA A 70 11.80 -9.43 10.12
CA ALA A 70 11.03 -8.84 11.21
C ALA A 70 10.73 -7.35 10.96
N SER A 71 11.67 -6.61 10.41
CA SER A 71 11.47 -5.20 10.02
C SER A 71 10.44 -5.08 8.90
N LEU A 72 10.52 -5.93 7.87
CA LEU A 72 9.55 -6.00 6.77
C LEU A 72 8.20 -6.52 7.25
N SER A 73 8.17 -7.52 8.14
CA SER A 73 6.94 -8.03 8.74
C SER A 73 6.24 -7.01 9.63
N ALA A 74 7.01 -6.12 10.27
CA ALA A 74 6.44 -4.96 10.96
C ALA A 74 5.83 -3.95 9.96
N GLU A 75 6.20 -4.01 8.68
CA GLU A 75 5.60 -3.25 7.58
C GLU A 75 4.32 -3.88 7.05
N VAL A 76 4.19 -5.20 7.12
CA VAL A 76 2.98 -5.98 6.78
C VAL A 76 1.87 -5.87 7.85
N ASP A 77 2.12 -5.11 8.92
CA ASP A 77 1.23 -5.07 10.08
C ASP A 77 -0.16 -4.51 9.74
N LEU A 78 -0.24 -3.55 8.78
CA LEU A 78 -1.53 -2.96 8.37
C LEU A 78 -2.40 -3.95 7.62
N ALA A 79 -1.87 -4.66 6.62
CA ALA A 79 -2.62 -5.66 5.87
C ALA A 79 -3.15 -6.77 6.80
N ARG A 80 -2.28 -7.29 7.67
CA ARG A 80 -2.64 -8.33 8.65
C ARG A 80 -3.69 -7.85 9.65
N ALA A 81 -3.52 -6.63 10.18
CA ALA A 81 -4.48 -6.04 11.10
C ALA A 81 -5.84 -5.78 10.44
N ALA A 82 -5.83 -5.43 9.14
CA ALA A 82 -7.01 -5.08 8.39
C ALA A 82 -7.80 -6.30 7.84
N ARG A 83 -7.15 -7.45 7.60
CA ARG A 83 -7.75 -8.58 6.89
C ARG A 83 -9.13 -8.97 7.41
N GLN A 84 -9.26 -9.29 8.69
CA GLN A 84 -10.53 -9.70 9.28
C GLN A 84 -11.57 -8.57 9.36
N PRO A 85 -11.20 -7.31 9.73
CA PRO A 85 -12.12 -6.16 9.59
C PRO A 85 -12.63 -5.96 8.18
N LEU A 86 -11.78 -6.10 7.13
CA LEU A 86 -12.19 -5.98 5.73
C LEU A 86 -13.17 -7.09 5.32
N GLU A 87 -12.97 -8.32 5.76
CA GLU A 87 -13.90 -9.43 5.50
C GLU A 87 -15.30 -9.11 6.04
N ARG A 88 -15.38 -8.64 7.28
CA ARG A 88 -16.67 -8.19 7.87
C ARG A 88 -17.26 -6.99 7.13
N LEU A 89 -16.42 -6.04 6.72
CA LEU A 89 -16.88 -4.89 5.93
C LEU A 89 -17.51 -5.31 4.61
N VAL A 90 -16.94 -6.32 3.95
CA VAL A 90 -17.51 -6.90 2.72
C VAL A 90 -18.79 -7.64 3.02
N ASP A 91 -18.86 -8.43 4.10
CA ASP A 91 -20.06 -9.15 4.52
C ASP A 91 -21.22 -8.20 4.85
N ASP A 92 -20.94 -7.09 5.56
CA ASP A 92 -21.92 -6.08 5.96
C ASP A 92 -22.46 -5.25 4.77
N THR A 93 -21.61 -5.00 3.77
CA THR A 93 -21.93 -4.04 2.70
C THR A 93 -22.22 -4.70 1.35
N GLY A 94 -21.73 -5.90 1.13
CA GLY A 94 -21.73 -6.55 -0.19
C GLY A 94 -20.86 -5.80 -1.21
N ILE A 95 -19.86 -5.02 -0.77
CA ILE A 95 -19.02 -4.18 -1.62
C ILE A 95 -17.56 -4.56 -1.38
N ALA A 96 -16.77 -4.67 -2.46
CA ALA A 96 -15.34 -4.91 -2.36
C ALA A 96 -14.66 -3.82 -1.50
N ALA A 97 -13.77 -4.25 -0.62
CA ALA A 97 -13.03 -3.41 0.32
C ALA A 97 -11.53 -3.50 0.07
N VAL A 98 -10.84 -2.40 0.32
CA VAL A 98 -9.41 -2.24 0.10
C VAL A 98 -8.78 -1.49 1.26
N VAL A 99 -7.56 -1.83 1.61
CA VAL A 99 -6.74 -1.06 2.54
C VAL A 99 -5.48 -0.56 1.84
N PHE A 100 -5.22 0.72 2.05
CA PHE A 100 -4.03 1.41 1.55
C PHE A 100 -3.07 1.68 2.71
N GLU A 101 -1.80 1.41 2.53
CA GLU A 101 -0.73 1.90 3.39
C GLU A 101 -0.09 3.14 2.76
N THR A 102 0.12 4.18 3.57
CA THR A 102 0.68 5.45 3.08
C THR A 102 2.09 5.65 3.63
N ARG A 103 3.05 5.81 2.71
CA ARG A 103 4.46 6.02 3.02
C ARG A 103 5.11 6.88 1.95
N ASP A 104 5.97 7.79 2.36
CA ASP A 104 6.81 8.62 1.47
C ASP A 104 6.02 9.31 0.34
N GLY A 105 4.81 9.81 0.65
CA GLY A 105 3.96 10.49 -0.32
C GLY A 105 3.23 9.57 -1.31
N MET A 106 3.27 8.26 -1.09
CA MET A 106 2.56 7.26 -1.89
C MET A 106 1.60 6.46 -1.02
N SER A 107 0.47 6.04 -1.58
CA SER A 107 -0.47 5.10 -0.96
C SER A 107 -0.47 3.82 -1.79
N GLU A 108 -0.10 2.71 -1.17
CA GLU A 108 -0.04 1.39 -1.78
C GLU A 108 -1.20 0.52 -1.29
N VAL A 109 -1.83 -0.20 -2.19
CA VAL A 109 -2.82 -1.22 -1.86
C VAL A 109 -2.10 -2.41 -1.23
N VAL A 110 -2.32 -2.65 0.06
CA VAL A 110 -1.66 -3.75 0.78
C VAL A 110 -2.57 -4.96 1.02
N ASP A 111 -3.90 -4.78 0.93
CA ASP A 111 -4.85 -5.90 0.92
C ASP A 111 -6.17 -5.52 0.24
N VAL A 112 -6.84 -6.52 -0.37
CA VAL A 112 -8.14 -6.41 -1.03
C VAL A 112 -9.01 -7.60 -0.66
N VAL A 113 -10.26 -7.34 -0.29
CA VAL A 113 -11.28 -8.37 -0.03
C VAL A 113 -12.47 -8.16 -0.95
N GLY A 114 -13.02 -9.25 -1.50
CA GLY A 114 -14.16 -9.19 -2.43
C GLY A 114 -13.76 -8.82 -3.87
N ALA A 115 -12.51 -9.00 -4.29
CA ALA A 115 -12.03 -8.69 -5.64
C ALA A 115 -12.78 -9.42 -6.77
N GLY A 116 -13.40 -10.57 -6.48
CA GLY A 116 -14.27 -11.30 -7.41
C GLY A 116 -15.68 -10.73 -7.54
N MET A 117 -16.07 -9.76 -6.71
CA MET A 117 -17.34 -9.04 -6.82
C MET A 117 -17.19 -7.97 -7.89
N ARG A 118 -17.48 -8.35 -9.14
CA ARG A 118 -17.42 -7.45 -10.30
C ARG A 118 -18.26 -6.22 -10.07
N THR A 119 -17.63 -5.09 -9.78
CA THR A 119 -18.22 -3.78 -9.92
C THR A 119 -17.86 -3.23 -11.29
N ALA A 120 -18.85 -2.91 -12.10
CA ALA A 120 -18.71 -2.51 -13.51
C ALA A 120 -17.89 -1.21 -13.74
N SER A 121 -17.13 -0.73 -12.78
CA SER A 121 -16.63 0.63 -12.79
C SER A 121 -15.17 0.79 -12.28
N ARG A 122 -14.42 -0.29 -12.07
CA ARG A 122 -13.00 -0.16 -11.70
C ARG A 122 -12.16 -1.25 -12.33
N PRO A 123 -11.01 -0.89 -12.94
CA PRO A 123 -9.94 -1.85 -13.17
C PRO A 123 -9.59 -2.51 -11.83
N ASP A 124 -9.24 -3.77 -11.87
CA ASP A 124 -8.95 -4.57 -10.68
C ASP A 124 -7.92 -3.84 -9.80
N ILE A 125 -8.39 -3.28 -8.66
CA ILE A 125 -7.50 -2.80 -7.63
C ILE A 125 -6.79 -4.04 -7.10
N ALA A 126 -5.52 -4.17 -7.45
CA ALA A 126 -4.69 -5.27 -7.03
C ALA A 126 -3.74 -4.83 -5.90
N VAL A 127 -3.36 -5.78 -5.05
CA VAL A 127 -2.28 -5.59 -4.09
C VAL A 127 -1.00 -5.16 -4.82
N GLY A 128 -0.31 -4.17 -4.30
CA GLY A 128 0.87 -3.54 -4.92
C GLY A 128 0.54 -2.37 -5.85
N HIS A 129 -0.75 -2.07 -6.10
CA HIS A 129 -1.11 -0.86 -6.83
C HIS A 129 -0.81 0.38 -6.00
N VAL A 130 -0.13 1.36 -6.61
CA VAL A 130 0.36 2.56 -5.92
C VAL A 130 -0.32 3.80 -6.48
N VAL A 131 -0.79 4.67 -5.58
CA VAL A 131 -1.41 5.97 -5.90
C VAL A 131 -0.64 7.09 -5.19
N PRO A 132 -0.26 8.16 -5.88
CA PRO A 132 0.41 9.28 -5.22
C PRO A 132 -0.52 10.02 -4.25
N VAL A 133 0.00 10.44 -3.09
CA VAL A 133 -0.68 11.32 -2.13
C VAL A 133 -0.59 12.78 -2.62
N ARG A 134 -1.29 13.06 -3.69
CA ARG A 134 -1.42 14.41 -4.26
C ARG A 134 -2.88 14.71 -4.59
N ALA A 135 -3.26 15.97 -4.63
CA ALA A 135 -4.63 16.32 -4.98
C ALA A 135 -4.98 15.82 -6.40
N PRO A 136 -6.15 15.24 -6.56
CA PRO A 136 -7.28 15.17 -5.61
C PRO A 136 -7.33 13.90 -4.75
N PHE A 137 -6.30 13.06 -4.73
CA PHE A 137 -6.30 11.76 -4.04
C PHE A 137 -5.99 11.89 -2.54
N ALA A 138 -6.35 10.86 -1.76
CA ALA A 138 -6.02 10.74 -0.34
C ALA A 138 -6.58 11.87 0.55
N ARG A 139 -7.71 12.45 0.20
CA ARG A 139 -8.34 13.58 0.92
C ARG A 139 -8.59 13.28 2.40
N GLU A 140 -9.06 12.09 2.72
CA GLU A 140 -9.31 11.63 4.10
C GLU A 140 -8.03 11.59 4.93
N LEU A 141 -6.88 11.33 4.30
CA LEU A 141 -5.58 11.34 4.94
C LEU A 141 -5.10 12.77 5.17
N VAL A 142 -5.14 13.58 4.11
CA VAL A 142 -4.64 14.95 4.11
C VAL A 142 -5.49 15.85 5.01
N ALA A 143 -6.80 15.61 5.11
CA ALA A 143 -7.68 16.36 6.01
C ALA A 143 -7.30 16.23 7.49
N ARG A 144 -6.47 15.25 7.85
CA ARG A 144 -5.92 15.07 9.21
C ARG A 144 -4.57 15.75 9.44
N LEU A 145 -3.96 16.28 8.39
CA LEU A 145 -2.68 16.97 8.50
C LEU A 145 -2.88 18.43 8.97
N PRO A 146 -1.81 19.09 9.46
CA PRO A 146 -1.83 20.52 9.72
C PRO A 146 -2.24 21.31 8.47
N VAL A 147 -2.91 22.45 8.66
CA VAL A 147 -3.43 23.29 7.56
C VAL A 147 -2.32 23.71 6.56
N VAL A 148 -1.10 23.91 7.05
CA VAL A 148 0.05 24.24 6.19
C VAL A 148 0.36 23.12 5.21
N ASP A 149 0.28 21.86 5.63
CA ASP A 149 0.54 20.70 4.79
C ASP A 149 -0.63 20.44 3.82
N GLN A 150 -1.88 20.70 4.25
CA GLN A 150 -3.04 20.65 3.36
C GLN A 150 -2.92 21.69 2.22
N ARG A 151 -2.47 22.91 2.53
CA ARG A 151 -2.23 23.95 1.52
C ARG A 151 -1.11 23.58 0.56
N ARG A 152 -0.02 22.99 1.07
CA ARG A 152 1.07 22.48 0.24
C ARG A 152 0.58 21.38 -0.69
N TRP A 153 -0.17 20.42 -0.19
CA TRP A 153 -0.77 19.34 -0.99
C TRP A 153 -1.64 19.90 -2.14
N LEU A 154 -2.41 20.98 -1.90
CA LEU A 154 -3.18 21.67 -2.93
C LEU A 154 -2.28 22.41 -3.94
N SER A 155 -1.23 23.09 -3.49
CA SER A 155 -0.35 23.91 -4.35
C SER A 155 0.58 23.06 -5.21
N ASP A 156 1.08 21.94 -4.65
CA ASP A 156 2.06 21.06 -5.32
C ASP A 156 1.40 20.13 -6.35
N SER A 157 0.06 20.12 -6.41
CA SER A 157 -0.71 19.35 -7.38
C SER A 157 -0.87 20.14 -8.68
N GLY A 158 0.07 19.96 -9.60
CA GLY A 158 -0.05 20.49 -10.96
C GLY A 158 -1.27 19.90 -11.69
N GLY A 159 -1.90 20.68 -12.57
CA GLY A 159 -2.99 20.20 -13.42
C GLY A 159 -4.40 20.29 -12.82
N LEU A 160 -4.57 20.75 -11.58
CA LEU A 160 -5.90 21.05 -11.03
C LEU A 160 -6.50 22.26 -11.72
N THR A 161 -7.75 22.12 -12.20
CA THR A 161 -8.54 23.27 -12.63
C THR A 161 -8.90 24.15 -11.44
N GLU A 162 -9.21 25.44 -11.68
CA GLU A 162 -9.63 26.34 -10.60
C GLU A 162 -10.90 25.83 -9.91
N ALA A 163 -11.88 25.34 -10.66
CA ALA A 163 -13.10 24.73 -10.13
C ALA A 163 -12.81 23.53 -9.22
N ALA A 164 -11.81 22.71 -9.56
CA ALA A 164 -11.38 21.59 -8.73
C ALA A 164 -10.71 22.06 -7.44
N ARG A 165 -9.91 23.10 -7.51
CA ARG A 165 -9.28 23.73 -6.35
C ARG A 165 -10.32 24.28 -5.39
N GLU A 166 -11.23 25.13 -5.88
CA GLU A 166 -12.35 25.67 -5.10
C GLU A 166 -13.18 24.57 -4.45
N ARG A 167 -13.44 23.50 -5.20
CA ARG A 167 -14.17 22.35 -4.68
C ARG A 167 -13.43 21.66 -3.54
N LEU A 168 -12.13 21.43 -3.67
CA LEU A 168 -11.31 20.84 -2.62
C LEU A 168 -11.25 21.76 -1.38
N GLU A 169 -11.08 23.05 -1.55
CA GLU A 169 -11.11 24.01 -0.44
C GLU A 169 -12.44 23.98 0.33
N LEU A 170 -13.55 23.77 -0.38
CA LEU A 170 -14.88 23.65 0.23
C LEU A 170 -15.06 22.31 1.01
N VAL A 171 -14.59 21.19 0.46
CA VAL A 171 -14.87 19.87 1.05
C VAL A 171 -13.85 19.46 2.12
N MET A 172 -12.59 19.91 2.06
CA MET A 172 -11.54 19.50 3.00
C MET A 172 -11.89 19.79 4.47
N PRO A 173 -12.42 20.96 4.84
CA PRO A 173 -12.88 21.19 6.22
C PRO A 173 -14.04 20.27 6.64
N GLN A 174 -14.90 19.89 5.68
CA GLN A 174 -16.02 18.97 5.94
C GLN A 174 -15.49 17.55 6.19
N ILE A 175 -14.54 17.08 5.37
CA ILE A 175 -13.87 15.79 5.54
C ILE A 175 -13.12 15.74 6.88
N ALA A 176 -12.39 16.80 7.24
CA ALA A 176 -11.70 16.90 8.52
C ALA A 176 -12.64 16.72 9.72
N ARG A 177 -13.84 17.31 9.63
CA ARG A 177 -14.87 17.28 10.66
C ARG A 177 -15.54 15.90 10.77
N ARG A 178 -15.95 15.33 9.62
CA ARG A 178 -16.69 14.05 9.54
C ARG A 178 -15.80 12.82 9.59
N GLY A 179 -14.51 12.95 9.25
CA GLY A 179 -13.52 11.87 9.36
C GLY A 179 -13.50 10.85 8.21
N TRP A 180 -14.24 11.08 7.13
CA TRP A 180 -14.32 10.20 5.97
C TRP A 180 -14.57 11.02 4.70
N SER A 181 -14.26 10.44 3.53
CA SER A 181 -14.48 11.01 2.21
C SER A 181 -15.38 10.14 1.34
N ILE A 182 -16.11 10.76 0.41
CA ILE A 182 -16.87 10.06 -0.64
C ILE A 182 -16.40 10.58 -1.98
N GLU A 183 -15.90 9.70 -2.80
CA GLU A 183 -15.52 10.02 -4.16
C GLU A 183 -16.70 9.82 -5.10
N ARG A 184 -16.99 10.85 -5.91
CA ARG A 184 -18.05 10.77 -6.94
C ARG A 184 -17.63 9.91 -8.12
N LEU A 185 -18.56 9.16 -8.63
CA LEU A 185 -18.45 8.47 -9.91
C LEU A 185 -19.01 9.36 -11.03
N THR A 186 -18.15 10.19 -11.62
CA THR A 186 -18.51 11.01 -12.76
C THR A 186 -18.61 10.19 -14.07
N PRO A 187 -19.36 10.64 -15.10
CA PRO A 187 -19.38 9.99 -16.41
C PRO A 187 -17.98 9.90 -17.03
N ALA A 188 -17.21 10.96 -16.93
CA ALA A 188 -15.83 11.02 -17.44
C ALA A 188 -14.92 10.00 -16.73
N ARG A 189 -15.03 9.86 -15.40
CA ARG A 189 -14.30 8.82 -14.67
C ARG A 189 -14.69 7.41 -15.12
N ARG A 190 -15.96 7.15 -15.37
CA ARG A 190 -16.42 5.85 -15.90
C ARG A 190 -15.82 5.54 -17.26
N GLU A 191 -15.69 6.55 -18.13
CA GLU A 191 -15.09 6.38 -19.46
C GLU A 191 -13.60 6.07 -19.36
N LEU A 192 -12.85 6.79 -18.53
CA LEU A 192 -11.44 6.53 -18.28
C LEU A 192 -11.19 5.13 -17.72
N LEU A 193 -12.01 4.68 -16.79
CA LEU A 193 -11.92 3.32 -16.25
C LEU A 193 -12.12 2.27 -17.35
N ARG A 194 -13.10 2.47 -18.25
CA ARG A 194 -13.32 1.58 -19.41
C ARG A 194 -12.16 1.59 -20.41
N MET A 195 -11.54 2.76 -20.62
CA MET A 195 -10.35 2.86 -21.47
C MET A 195 -9.15 2.16 -20.85
N ALA A 196 -8.94 2.28 -19.54
CA ALA A 196 -7.87 1.60 -18.83
C ALA A 196 -8.01 0.07 -18.92
N ASP A 197 -9.21 -0.48 -18.73
CA ASP A 197 -9.51 -1.92 -18.90
C ASP A 197 -9.18 -2.42 -20.31
N SER A 198 -9.49 -1.60 -21.34
CA SER A 198 -9.20 -1.93 -22.74
C SER A 198 -7.70 -1.95 -23.03
N LEU A 199 -6.93 -1.10 -22.39
CA LEU A 199 -5.49 -0.98 -22.57
C LEU A 199 -4.72 -2.08 -21.82
N GLU A 200 -5.19 -2.52 -20.65
CA GLU A 200 -4.63 -3.68 -19.95
C GLU A 200 -4.77 -4.96 -20.76
N SER A 201 -5.89 -5.13 -21.45
CA SER A 201 -6.12 -6.26 -22.36
C SER A 201 -5.18 -6.26 -23.57
N SER A 202 -4.59 -5.13 -23.93
CA SER A 202 -3.71 -4.95 -25.09
C SER A 202 -2.21 -4.93 -24.78
N GLY A 203 -1.80 -5.10 -23.50
CA GLY A 203 -0.38 -5.18 -23.12
C GLY A 203 0.39 -3.86 -23.21
N VAL A 204 -0.27 -2.74 -23.39
CA VAL A 204 0.32 -1.40 -23.47
C VAL A 204 0.55 -0.84 -22.05
N GLY A 205 1.76 -1.03 -21.59
CA GLY A 205 2.22 -0.96 -20.21
C GLY A 205 2.10 0.36 -19.41
N ALA A 206 2.95 0.48 -18.39
CA ALA A 206 2.98 1.44 -17.29
C ALA A 206 2.86 2.93 -17.69
N LEU A 207 3.42 3.34 -18.83
CA LEU A 207 3.37 4.73 -19.34
C LEU A 207 1.94 5.25 -19.58
N VAL A 208 1.02 4.36 -19.98
CA VAL A 208 -0.38 4.74 -20.19
C VAL A 208 -1.11 4.86 -18.85
N ARG A 209 -0.77 4.04 -17.86
CA ARG A 209 -1.34 4.17 -16.50
C ARG A 209 -0.99 5.49 -15.84
N ASP A 210 0.26 5.94 -15.99
CA ASP A 210 0.70 7.25 -15.47
C ASP A 210 -0.06 8.39 -16.15
N ARG A 211 -0.24 8.32 -17.47
CA ARG A 211 -1.00 9.32 -18.24
C ARG A 211 -2.49 9.29 -17.96
N VAL A 212 -3.07 8.11 -17.76
CA VAL A 212 -4.47 7.97 -17.31
C VAL A 212 -4.65 8.55 -15.91
N SER A 213 -3.69 8.31 -15.01
CA SER A 213 -3.70 8.92 -13.67
C SER A 213 -3.61 10.45 -13.72
N GLU A 214 -2.84 11.03 -14.63
CA GLU A 214 -2.80 12.47 -14.86
C GLU A 214 -4.13 13.02 -15.39
N LEU A 215 -4.78 12.32 -16.31
CA LEU A 215 -6.11 12.70 -16.82
C LEU A 215 -7.22 12.62 -15.76
N PHE A 216 -7.07 11.75 -14.75
CA PHE A 216 -7.99 11.73 -13.60
C PHE A 216 -8.00 13.03 -12.81
N VAL A 217 -6.91 13.79 -12.81
CA VAL A 217 -6.80 15.08 -12.13
C VAL A 217 -7.65 16.16 -12.81
N GLU A 218 -7.87 16.07 -14.13
CA GLU A 218 -8.62 17.06 -14.90
C GLU A 218 -10.15 16.94 -14.75
N LEU A 219 -10.66 15.85 -14.17
CA LEU A 219 -12.08 15.48 -14.28
C LEU A 219 -12.89 15.66 -12.98
N SER A 220 -12.56 16.60 -12.18
CA SER A 220 -12.87 16.63 -10.76
C SER A 220 -14.15 17.36 -10.32
N GLU A 221 -15.27 16.67 -10.29
CA GLU A 221 -16.25 16.80 -9.21
C GLU A 221 -15.96 15.73 -8.14
N ILE A 222 -14.92 15.95 -7.32
CA ILE A 222 -14.20 14.89 -6.65
C ILE A 222 -14.87 14.36 -5.40
N ASP A 223 -15.52 15.20 -4.62
CA ASP A 223 -16.12 14.78 -3.34
C ASP A 223 -17.54 15.33 -3.19
N VAL A 224 -18.25 14.77 -2.22
CA VAL A 224 -19.61 15.14 -1.89
C VAL A 224 -19.63 16.06 -0.68
N THR A 225 -20.22 17.24 -0.79
CA THR A 225 -20.44 18.16 0.33
C THR A 225 -21.51 17.66 1.28
N ASP A 226 -21.52 18.14 2.52
CA ASP A 226 -22.56 17.81 3.50
C ASP A 226 -23.96 18.23 3.01
N ALA A 227 -24.06 19.36 2.28
CA ALA A 227 -25.31 19.81 1.70
C ALA A 227 -25.81 18.85 0.59
N GLU A 228 -24.92 18.39 -0.28
CA GLU A 228 -25.27 17.44 -1.33
C GLU A 228 -25.67 16.07 -0.75
N LEU A 229 -24.98 15.61 0.33
CA LEU A 229 -25.35 14.40 1.04
C LEU A 229 -26.76 14.48 1.61
N SER A 230 -27.11 15.63 2.19
CA SER A 230 -28.42 15.86 2.80
C SER A 230 -29.53 15.99 1.79
N ALA A 231 -29.24 16.53 0.61
CA ALA A 231 -30.24 16.81 -0.44
C ALA A 231 -30.45 15.63 -1.41
N ALA A 232 -29.49 14.72 -1.54
CA ALA A 232 -29.51 13.70 -2.57
C ALA A 232 -30.33 12.46 -2.17
N ALA A 233 -31.34 12.11 -2.96
CA ALA A 233 -32.00 10.81 -2.86
C ALA A 233 -31.04 9.67 -3.26
N ASP A 234 -30.24 9.90 -4.31
CA ASP A 234 -29.25 8.97 -4.87
C ASP A 234 -27.93 9.66 -5.19
N LEU A 235 -26.83 8.99 -4.93
CA LEU A 235 -25.48 9.43 -5.26
C LEU A 235 -24.77 8.40 -6.14
N ALA A 236 -24.03 8.88 -7.16
CA ALA A 236 -23.10 8.05 -7.91
C ALA A 236 -21.78 8.02 -7.15
N VAL A 237 -21.45 6.88 -6.53
CA VAL A 237 -20.31 6.72 -5.60
C VAL A 237 -19.25 5.84 -6.23
N ALA A 238 -18.03 6.36 -6.33
CA ALA A 238 -16.86 5.60 -6.76
C ALA A 238 -16.23 4.89 -5.56
N SER A 239 -15.98 5.61 -4.46
CA SER A 239 -15.44 5.05 -3.22
C SER A 239 -15.96 5.80 -1.99
N VAL A 240 -15.94 5.11 -0.85
CA VAL A 240 -16.10 5.69 0.49
C VAL A 240 -14.88 5.27 1.27
N SER A 241 -14.15 6.23 1.87
CA SER A 241 -12.84 5.99 2.51
C SER A 241 -12.77 6.63 3.89
N ALA A 242 -12.10 5.96 4.83
CA ALA A 242 -11.80 6.50 6.15
C ALA A 242 -10.32 6.23 6.53
N PRO A 243 -9.65 7.15 7.23
CA PRO A 243 -8.25 7.03 7.59
C PRO A 243 -8.03 6.00 8.69
N VAL A 244 -6.90 5.30 8.62
CA VAL A 244 -6.38 4.44 9.69
C VAL A 244 -5.31 5.20 10.46
N LEU A 245 -5.45 5.23 11.77
CA LEU A 245 -4.61 6.03 12.66
C LEU A 245 -3.76 5.15 13.58
N ARG A 246 -2.58 5.63 13.93
CA ARG A 246 -1.81 5.13 15.06
C ARG A 246 -2.26 5.76 16.36
N THR A 247 -1.80 5.21 17.48
CA THR A 247 -2.04 5.73 18.84
C THR A 247 -1.58 7.17 19.05
N ASP A 248 -0.58 7.63 18.30
CA ASP A 248 -0.08 9.00 18.30
C ASP A 248 -0.89 9.96 17.41
N GLY A 249 -1.99 9.49 16.81
CA GLY A 249 -2.83 10.24 15.89
C GLY A 249 -2.30 10.36 14.46
N ARG A 250 -1.13 9.80 14.16
CA ARG A 250 -0.58 9.80 12.80
C ARG A 250 -1.41 8.92 11.89
N VAL A 251 -1.71 9.44 10.70
CA VAL A 251 -2.32 8.67 9.63
C VAL A 251 -1.28 7.75 9.00
N ILE A 252 -1.62 6.48 8.83
CA ILE A 252 -0.75 5.47 8.21
C ILE A 252 -1.34 4.84 6.96
N GLY A 253 -2.59 5.13 6.67
CA GLY A 253 -3.29 4.60 5.53
C GLY A 253 -4.79 4.87 5.59
N SER A 254 -5.54 4.20 4.75
CA SER A 254 -7.00 4.26 4.74
C SER A 254 -7.64 2.92 4.39
N VAL A 255 -8.88 2.74 4.85
CA VAL A 255 -9.80 1.69 4.41
C VAL A 255 -10.82 2.29 3.47
N ALA A 256 -11.14 1.62 2.38
CA ALA A 256 -12.17 2.06 1.46
C ALA A 256 -13.06 0.89 0.99
N VAL A 257 -14.31 1.21 0.68
CA VAL A 257 -15.17 0.39 -0.17
C VAL A 257 -15.36 1.06 -1.53
N THR A 258 -15.52 0.26 -2.58
CA THR A 258 -15.54 0.73 -3.96
C THR A 258 -16.82 0.32 -4.69
N PRO A 259 -17.98 0.93 -4.37
CA PRO A 259 -19.26 0.53 -4.96
C PRO A 259 -19.30 0.69 -6.49
N GLY A 260 -18.69 1.73 -7.04
CA GLY A 260 -18.64 2.00 -8.48
C GLY A 260 -20.03 2.15 -9.14
N ARG A 261 -21.05 2.56 -8.40
CA ARG A 261 -22.46 2.61 -8.84
C ARG A 261 -23.25 3.71 -8.15
N ARG A 262 -24.50 3.90 -8.58
CA ARG A 262 -25.45 4.73 -7.85
C ARG A 262 -25.89 4.01 -6.57
N MET A 263 -26.01 4.77 -5.49
CA MET A 263 -26.44 4.31 -4.18
C MET A 263 -27.49 5.28 -3.62
N THR A 264 -28.51 4.75 -2.97
CA THR A 264 -29.47 5.57 -2.21
C THR A 264 -28.75 6.23 -1.01
N GLY A 265 -29.22 7.38 -0.53
CA GLY A 265 -28.68 8.05 0.65
C GLY A 265 -28.57 7.13 1.86
N ARG A 266 -29.57 6.25 2.07
CA ARG A 266 -29.55 5.23 3.13
C ARG A 266 -28.38 4.21 2.95
N ALA A 267 -28.13 3.79 1.69
CA ALA A 267 -27.03 2.85 1.41
C ALA A 267 -25.66 3.50 1.57
N VAL A 268 -25.56 4.79 1.21
CA VAL A 268 -24.33 5.59 1.47
C VAL A 268 -24.08 5.71 2.96
N GLY A 269 -25.10 6.05 3.76
CA GLY A 269 -24.97 6.13 5.22
C GLY A 269 -24.46 4.83 5.84
N ARG A 270 -25.05 3.68 5.45
CA ARG A 270 -24.55 2.37 5.93
C ARG A 270 -23.10 2.08 5.52
N ALA A 271 -22.73 2.43 4.29
CA ALA A 271 -21.35 2.24 3.82
C ALA A 271 -20.36 3.12 4.62
N VAL A 272 -20.70 4.38 4.88
CA VAL A 272 -19.92 5.29 5.71
C VAL A 272 -19.73 4.73 7.12
N GLU A 273 -20.81 4.33 7.78
CA GLU A 273 -20.74 3.74 9.12
C GLU A 273 -19.87 2.47 9.16
N ALA A 274 -20.02 1.59 8.18
CA ALA A 274 -19.27 0.35 8.11
C ALA A 274 -17.78 0.59 7.85
N VAL A 275 -17.43 1.51 6.93
CA VAL A 275 -16.03 1.88 6.63
C VAL A 275 -15.38 2.54 7.83
N THR A 276 -16.08 3.45 8.51
CA THR A 276 -15.55 4.13 9.71
C THR A 276 -15.29 3.12 10.83
N ARG A 277 -16.25 2.24 11.13
CA ARG A 277 -16.04 1.16 12.12
C ARG A 277 -14.86 0.28 11.78
N CYS A 278 -14.72 -0.10 10.50
CA CYS A 278 -13.60 -0.90 10.04
C CYS A 278 -12.26 -0.19 10.25
N ALA A 279 -12.15 1.09 9.88
CA ALA A 279 -10.94 1.89 10.06
C ALA A 279 -10.58 2.05 11.54
N ASP A 280 -11.57 2.28 12.41
CA ASP A 280 -11.38 2.38 13.86
C ASP A 280 -10.92 1.05 14.47
N GLU A 281 -11.48 -0.06 14.00
CA GLU A 281 -11.07 -1.39 14.46
C GLU A 281 -9.64 -1.72 14.03
N VAL A 282 -9.29 -1.43 12.77
CA VAL A 282 -7.91 -1.60 12.26
C VAL A 282 -6.94 -0.76 13.09
N SER A 283 -7.28 0.50 13.35
CA SER A 283 -6.49 1.42 14.19
C SER A 283 -6.30 0.87 15.61
N SER A 284 -7.36 0.32 16.20
CA SER A 284 -7.32 -0.28 17.54
C SER A 284 -6.46 -1.54 17.60
N ARG A 285 -6.52 -2.39 16.57
CA ARG A 285 -5.68 -3.59 16.45
C ARG A 285 -4.19 -3.24 16.33
N LEU A 286 -3.87 -2.20 15.55
CA LEU A 286 -2.50 -1.69 15.47
C LEU A 286 -2.01 -1.09 16.77
N ALA A 287 -2.89 -0.46 17.55
CA ALA A 287 -2.59 0.07 18.86
C ALA A 287 -2.31 -1.05 19.90
N ALA A 288 -3.03 -2.18 19.81
CA ALA A 288 -2.83 -3.33 20.69
C ALA A 288 -1.50 -4.08 20.43
N HIS A 289 -0.91 -3.87 19.25
CA HIS A 289 0.37 -4.47 18.85
C HIS A 289 1.35 -3.36 18.45
N PRO A 290 1.86 -2.59 19.44
CA PRO A 290 2.77 -1.48 19.14
C PRO A 290 4.04 -2.01 18.47
N ARG A 291 4.46 -1.31 17.41
CA ARG A 291 5.75 -1.57 16.74
C ARG A 291 6.88 -1.62 17.77
N PRO A 292 7.78 -2.61 17.75
CA PRO A 292 9.05 -2.46 18.45
C PRO A 292 9.73 -1.19 17.91
N ALA A 293 10.33 -0.41 18.81
CA ALA A 293 11.07 0.80 18.44
C ALA A 293 12.04 0.47 17.30
N ARG A 294 12.13 1.35 16.29
CA ARG A 294 13.06 1.19 15.18
C ARG A 294 14.42 0.69 15.72
N VAL A 295 14.85 -0.48 15.27
CA VAL A 295 16.24 -0.90 15.48
C VAL A 295 17.09 0.20 14.86
N PRO A 296 18.04 0.79 15.62
CA PRO A 296 18.93 1.82 15.08
C PRO A 296 19.53 1.29 13.78
N SER A 297 19.55 2.11 12.74
CA SER A 297 20.26 1.82 11.50
C SER A 297 21.66 1.33 11.85
N LEU A 298 22.08 0.21 11.26
CA LEU A 298 23.46 -0.31 11.42
C LEU A 298 24.46 0.85 11.28
N PRO A 299 25.43 0.96 12.19
CA PRO A 299 26.43 2.02 12.13
C PRO A 299 27.10 2.03 10.76
N SER A 300 27.30 3.21 10.17
CA SER A 300 27.79 3.41 8.79
C SER A 300 29.13 2.72 8.50
N HIS A 301 29.93 2.35 9.53
CA HIS A 301 31.17 1.62 9.39
C HIS A 301 31.02 0.13 9.08
N LEU A 302 29.81 -0.44 9.24
CA LEU A 302 29.48 -1.82 8.83
C LEU A 302 28.98 -1.90 7.39
N VAL A 303 28.70 -0.76 6.75
CA VAL A 303 28.25 -0.71 5.35
C VAL A 303 29.42 -0.60 4.36
N HIS A 304 30.60 -0.20 4.82
CA HIS A 304 31.84 -0.12 4.01
C HIS A 304 33.09 -0.58 4.78
N PRO A 305 33.41 -1.89 4.75
CA PRO A 305 34.82 -2.27 4.92
C PRO A 305 35.44 -2.41 3.54
N ALA A 306 36.19 -1.42 3.06
CA ALA A 306 37.30 -1.59 2.14
C ALA A 306 37.48 -0.39 1.20
N HIS A 307 38.07 0.68 1.72
CA HIS A 307 38.97 1.53 0.91
C HIS A 307 39.92 2.31 1.83
N ALA A 308 40.70 1.57 2.63
CA ALA A 308 41.86 2.11 3.34
C ALA A 308 42.99 1.08 3.36
N ALA A 309 43.60 0.86 2.23
CA ALA A 309 44.98 0.35 2.14
C ALA A 309 45.39 0.24 0.66
N ARG A 310 45.81 1.33 0.06
CA ARG A 310 46.87 1.41 -0.95
C ARG A 310 47.25 2.88 -1.17
N SER A 311 48.12 3.35 -0.31
CA SER A 311 49.07 4.41 -0.61
C SER A 311 50.31 4.15 0.25
N ASN A 312 51.20 3.43 -0.33
CA ASN A 312 52.66 3.57 -0.21
C ASN A 312 53.26 2.81 -1.38
#